data_f110f00329aa2412affd1fd694236fe9
#
_entry.id   f110f00329aa2412affd1fd694236fe9
#
_cell.length_a   1.000
_cell.length_b   1.000
_cell.length_c   1.000
_cell.angle_alpha   90.00
_cell.angle_beta   90.00
_cell.angle_gamma   90.00
#
_symmetry.space_group_name_H-M   'P 1'
#
loop_
_entity.id
_entity.type
_entity.pdbx_description
1 polymer ?
#
loop_
_entity_poly.entity_id
_entity_poly.type
_entity_poly.pdbx_seq_one_letter_code
_entity_poly.pdbx_strand_id
1 'polypeptide(L)'
;MNRYFITSLVLLFSFSSFSQVSTNEPNKKETQIEENDSILDETILLEEVYIYKGKLDPEAKKQFLLLQNRVYKVYPYAKIAAEKMTALNANMNKLKSNRDKRKYYKIAEDYMELEFKAQLKKLSRKQGQILVKLIYRQTGISTFDLIKDYKSGWKAFWSNNTARLFDINLKAKYTPYEVNEDFLIETILYRAFNRGRLVEQKSANPVDIDELTSAWEQKAKELDKKK
;
A
#
# COMPACT_ATOMS: atom_id res chain seq x y z
N MET A 1 53.65 34.84 -30.48
CA MET A 1 53.48 34.47 -29.08
C MET A 1 52.16 33.66 -28.88
N ASN A 2 51.82 32.71 -29.74
CA ASN A 2 50.57 31.95 -29.63
C ASN A 2 50.69 30.45 -30.04
N ARG A 3 51.91 29.96 -30.26
CA ARG A 3 52.04 28.54 -30.66
C ARG A 3 52.26 27.60 -29.50
N TYR A 4 52.69 28.11 -28.34
CA TYR A 4 52.94 27.30 -27.14
C TYR A 4 51.70 27.16 -26.23
N PHE A 5 50.67 27.99 -26.42
CA PHE A 5 49.44 27.91 -25.67
C PHE A 5 48.52 26.76 -26.15
N ILE A 6 48.60 26.42 -27.44
CA ILE A 6 47.76 25.37 -28.03
C ILE A 6 48.37 23.97 -27.69
N THR A 7 49.67 23.87 -27.59
CA THR A 7 50.34 22.58 -27.22
C THR A 7 50.16 22.26 -25.71
N SER A 8 50.04 23.26 -24.86
CA SER A 8 49.75 23.08 -23.43
C SER A 8 48.32 22.64 -23.17
N LEU A 9 47.38 23.06 -24.01
CA LEU A 9 45.93 22.69 -23.84
C LEU A 9 45.65 21.24 -24.27
N VAL A 10 46.45 20.71 -25.25
CA VAL A 10 46.27 19.32 -25.73
C VAL A 10 46.87 18.30 -24.76
N LEU A 11 47.81 18.70 -23.92
CA LEU A 11 48.45 17.79 -22.92
C LEU A 11 47.62 17.63 -21.63
N LEU A 12 46.61 18.45 -21.41
CA LEU A 12 45.68 18.34 -20.23
C LEU A 12 44.50 17.41 -20.44
N PHE A 13 44.29 16.89 -21.66
CA PHE A 13 43.15 16.01 -21.97
C PHE A 13 43.49 14.52 -22.01
N SER A 14 44.71 14.10 -21.69
CA SER A 14 45.19 12.70 -21.87
C SER A 14 45.25 11.88 -20.59
N PHE A 15 44.64 12.29 -19.47
CA PHE A 15 44.58 11.52 -18.22
C PHE A 15 43.16 11.18 -17.79
N SER A 16 42.39 10.58 -18.70
CA SER A 16 41.18 9.83 -18.30
C SER A 16 41.54 8.34 -18.35
N SER A 17 42.37 7.90 -17.43
CA SER A 17 42.58 6.47 -17.22
C SER A 17 41.36 5.87 -16.60
N PHE A 18 40.60 5.11 -17.38
CA PHE A 18 39.58 4.18 -16.92
C PHE A 18 40.21 3.16 -15.98
N SER A 19 40.02 3.33 -14.69
CA SER A 19 40.22 2.27 -13.72
C SER A 19 38.96 1.38 -13.74
N GLN A 20 38.98 0.33 -14.53
CA GLN A 20 38.02 -0.77 -14.39
C GLN A 20 38.46 -1.62 -13.20
N VAL A 21 37.87 -1.38 -12.06
CA VAL A 21 37.91 -2.32 -10.94
C VAL A 21 36.93 -3.44 -11.29
N SER A 22 37.46 -4.56 -11.74
CA SER A 22 36.73 -5.82 -11.85
C SER A 22 36.62 -6.40 -10.45
N THR A 23 35.54 -6.07 -9.75
CA THR A 23 35.10 -6.82 -8.57
C THR A 23 34.28 -7.99 -9.06
N ASN A 24 34.89 -9.17 -9.08
CA ASN A 24 34.16 -10.44 -9.13
C ASN A 24 33.40 -10.61 -7.81
N GLU A 25 32.20 -10.04 -7.71
CA GLU A 25 31.26 -10.45 -6.70
C GLU A 25 30.45 -11.65 -7.20
N PRO A 26 30.23 -12.66 -6.33
CA PRO A 26 29.46 -13.83 -6.72
C PRO A 26 28.02 -13.41 -7.01
N ASN A 27 27.58 -13.80 -8.18
CA ASN A 27 26.29 -13.63 -8.80
C ASN A 27 25.13 -13.85 -7.83
N LYS A 28 24.77 -12.82 -7.05
CA LYS A 28 23.50 -12.73 -6.36
C LYS A 28 22.51 -12.33 -7.44
N LYS A 29 21.86 -13.31 -8.04
CA LYS A 29 20.65 -13.07 -8.83
C LYS A 29 19.63 -12.37 -7.94
N GLU A 30 19.71 -11.06 -7.85
CA GLU A 30 18.57 -10.24 -7.53
C GLU A 30 17.57 -10.48 -8.65
N THR A 31 16.60 -11.32 -8.37
CA THR A 31 15.40 -11.43 -9.18
C THR A 31 14.77 -10.04 -9.12
N GLN A 32 15.07 -9.21 -10.11
CA GLN A 32 14.27 -8.02 -10.38
C GLN A 32 12.87 -8.56 -10.65
N ILE A 33 12.01 -8.44 -9.64
CA ILE A 33 10.58 -8.63 -9.81
C ILE A 33 10.16 -7.42 -10.64
N GLU A 34 10.12 -7.62 -11.96
CA GLU A 34 9.52 -6.64 -12.85
C GLU A 34 8.13 -6.31 -12.28
N GLU A 35 7.86 -5.02 -12.13
CA GLU A 35 6.60 -4.45 -11.63
C GLU A 35 5.43 -4.72 -12.62
N ASN A 36 5.37 -5.90 -13.18
CA ASN A 36 4.29 -6.29 -14.05
C ASN A 36 3.14 -6.87 -13.20
N ASP A 37 2.52 -5.99 -12.40
CA ASP A 37 1.32 -6.29 -11.61
C ASP A 37 0.11 -6.59 -12.53
N SER A 38 0.29 -6.48 -13.85
CA SER A 38 -0.75 -6.72 -14.86
C SER A 38 -0.96 -8.20 -15.22
N ILE A 39 -0.07 -9.11 -14.83
CA ILE A 39 -0.19 -10.55 -15.13
C ILE A 39 -1.13 -11.28 -14.15
N LEU A 40 -1.58 -10.61 -13.07
CA LEU A 40 -2.40 -11.23 -12.03
C LEU A 40 -3.82 -10.63 -11.96
N ASP A 41 -4.42 -10.32 -13.12
CA ASP A 41 -5.83 -9.90 -13.17
C ASP A 41 -6.82 -11.08 -13.02
N GLU A 42 -6.33 -12.30 -13.05
CA GLU A 42 -7.12 -13.44 -12.59
C GLU A 42 -7.25 -13.40 -11.08
N THR A 43 -8.48 -13.55 -10.62
CA THR A 43 -8.82 -13.68 -9.20
C THR A 43 -8.12 -14.95 -8.68
N ILE A 44 -6.86 -14.83 -8.29
CA ILE A 44 -6.18 -15.90 -7.55
C ILE A 44 -6.89 -15.94 -6.21
N LEU A 45 -7.81 -16.87 -6.05
CA LEU A 45 -8.27 -17.30 -4.75
C LEU A 45 -7.00 -17.74 -4.01
N LEU A 46 -6.55 -16.90 -3.08
CA LEU A 46 -5.51 -17.31 -2.15
C LEU A 46 -6.06 -18.51 -1.41
N GLU A 47 -5.61 -19.70 -1.77
CA GLU A 47 -5.80 -20.86 -0.92
C GLU A 47 -5.28 -20.47 0.47
N GLU A 48 -6.02 -20.80 1.49
CA GLU A 48 -5.74 -20.39 2.87
C GLU A 48 -4.30 -20.75 3.23
N VAL A 49 -3.43 -19.73 3.27
CA VAL A 49 -2.03 -19.93 3.63
C VAL A 49 -1.95 -19.92 5.14
N TYR A 50 -1.98 -21.10 5.73
CA TYR A 50 -1.69 -21.29 7.14
C TYR A 50 -0.20 -21.08 7.39
N ILE A 51 0.16 -20.11 8.24
CA ILE A 51 1.55 -19.90 8.65
C ILE A 51 1.87 -20.92 9.73
N TYR A 52 2.08 -22.16 9.32
CA TYR A 52 2.61 -23.21 10.18
C TYR A 52 4.12 -23.04 10.38
N LYS A 53 4.69 -23.59 11.45
CA LYS A 53 6.14 -23.69 11.70
C LYS A 53 6.91 -24.49 10.64
N GLY A 54 6.24 -25.01 9.60
CA GLY A 54 6.81 -25.73 8.47
C GLY A 54 7.32 -24.81 7.36
N LYS A 55 8.06 -25.37 6.41
CA LYS A 55 8.45 -24.67 5.18
C LYS A 55 7.19 -24.39 4.37
N LEU A 56 6.92 -23.11 4.12
CA LEU A 56 5.85 -22.72 3.19
C LEU A 56 6.14 -23.32 1.80
N ASP A 57 5.10 -23.79 1.14
CA ASP A 57 5.15 -24.10 -0.28
C ASP A 57 5.71 -22.88 -1.04
N PRO A 58 6.56 -23.10 -2.08
CA PRO A 58 7.19 -22.00 -2.83
C PRO A 58 6.19 -21.01 -3.41
N GLU A 59 5.03 -21.48 -3.90
CA GLU A 59 3.99 -20.61 -4.44
C GLU A 59 3.30 -19.79 -3.33
N ALA A 60 2.94 -20.41 -2.22
CA ALA A 60 2.41 -19.72 -1.05
C ALA A 60 3.37 -18.65 -0.51
N LYS A 61 4.67 -18.95 -0.50
CA LYS A 61 5.70 -17.97 -0.14
C LYS A 61 5.74 -16.79 -1.11
N LYS A 62 5.65 -17.05 -2.41
CA LYS A 62 5.62 -16.01 -3.46
C LYS A 62 4.40 -15.11 -3.29
N GLN A 63 3.20 -15.67 -3.09
CA GLN A 63 1.98 -14.91 -2.86
C GLN A 63 2.06 -14.05 -1.60
N PHE A 64 2.61 -14.59 -0.51
CA PHE A 64 2.83 -13.82 0.71
C PHE A 64 3.79 -12.64 0.49
N LEU A 65 4.88 -12.82 -0.24
CA LEU A 65 5.83 -11.75 -0.54
C LEU A 65 5.21 -10.67 -1.45
N LEU A 66 4.38 -11.06 -2.42
CA LEU A 66 3.62 -10.12 -3.25
C LEU A 66 2.65 -9.29 -2.39
N LEU A 67 1.91 -9.93 -1.48
CA LEU A 67 1.03 -9.25 -0.55
C LEU A 67 1.82 -8.29 0.35
N GLN A 68 2.95 -8.73 0.89
CA GLN A 68 3.83 -7.91 1.73
C GLN A 68 4.30 -6.65 1.01
N ASN A 69 4.76 -6.77 -0.24
CA ASN A 69 5.20 -5.63 -1.04
C ASN A 69 4.05 -4.66 -1.31
N ARG A 70 2.84 -5.16 -1.60
CA ARG A 70 1.65 -4.33 -1.77
C ARG A 70 1.31 -3.57 -0.49
N VAL A 71 1.32 -4.25 0.67
CA VAL A 71 1.07 -3.63 1.97
C VAL A 71 2.09 -2.53 2.26
N TYR A 72 3.38 -2.80 2.09
CA TYR A 72 4.43 -1.82 2.33
C TYR A 72 4.31 -0.58 1.43
N LYS A 73 3.96 -0.78 0.16
CA LYS A 73 3.75 0.32 -0.79
C LYS A 73 2.55 1.19 -0.42
N VAL A 74 1.47 0.57 0.05
CA VAL A 74 0.17 1.24 0.24
C VAL A 74 -0.01 1.81 1.64
N TYR A 75 0.58 1.20 2.67
CA TYR A 75 0.37 1.60 4.06
C TYR A 75 0.67 3.09 4.35
N PRO A 76 1.75 3.70 3.86
CA PRO A 76 2.00 5.13 4.08
C PRO A 76 0.88 6.02 3.55
N TYR A 77 0.32 5.67 2.38
CA TYR A 77 -0.82 6.40 1.81
C TYR A 77 -2.10 6.19 2.60
N ALA A 78 -2.34 4.97 3.08
CA ALA A 78 -3.49 4.67 3.94
C ALA A 78 -3.45 5.47 5.24
N LYS A 79 -2.27 5.56 5.86
CA LYS A 79 -2.04 6.35 7.07
C LYS A 79 -2.40 7.81 6.86
N ILE A 80 -1.80 8.45 5.86
CA ILE A 80 -2.04 9.87 5.55
C ILE A 80 -3.51 10.10 5.18
N ALA A 81 -4.09 9.23 4.32
CA ALA A 81 -5.48 9.35 3.92
C ALA A 81 -6.43 9.25 5.11
N ALA A 82 -6.23 8.29 6.01
CA ALA A 82 -7.05 8.11 7.20
C ALA A 82 -6.99 9.33 8.12
N GLU A 83 -5.79 9.84 8.41
CA GLU A 83 -5.60 11.05 9.23
C GLU A 83 -6.31 12.27 8.63
N LYS A 84 -6.09 12.51 7.34
CA LYS A 84 -6.70 13.67 6.66
C LYS A 84 -8.21 13.56 6.57
N MET A 85 -8.75 12.41 6.17
CA MET A 85 -10.20 12.18 6.10
C MET A 85 -10.87 12.34 7.46
N THR A 86 -10.27 11.80 8.52
CA THR A 86 -10.79 11.93 9.88
C THR A 86 -10.80 13.39 10.32
N ALA A 87 -9.70 14.13 10.09
CA ALA A 87 -9.60 15.55 10.41
C ALA A 87 -10.61 16.40 9.62
N LEU A 88 -10.76 16.12 8.32
CA LEU A 88 -11.74 16.81 7.47
C LEU A 88 -13.17 16.59 7.97
N ASN A 89 -13.53 15.35 8.29
CA ASN A 89 -14.87 15.04 8.82
C ASN A 89 -15.12 15.66 10.21
N ALA A 90 -14.10 15.64 11.09
CA ALA A 90 -14.22 16.28 12.40
C ALA A 90 -14.42 17.81 12.29
N ASN A 91 -13.71 18.47 11.38
CA ASN A 91 -13.89 19.90 11.13
C ASN A 91 -15.22 20.23 10.47
N MET A 92 -15.69 19.37 9.55
CA MET A 92 -17.01 19.48 8.94
C MET A 92 -18.13 19.48 9.98
N ASN A 93 -18.04 18.60 10.97
CA ASN A 93 -19.06 18.46 12.01
C ASN A 93 -19.16 19.69 12.93
N LYS A 94 -18.10 20.52 12.99
CA LYS A 94 -18.11 21.79 13.75
C LYS A 94 -18.87 22.90 13.03
N LEU A 95 -19.11 22.79 11.72
CA LEU A 95 -19.80 23.79 10.93
C LEU A 95 -21.30 23.66 11.09
N LYS A 96 -21.96 24.77 11.47
CA LYS A 96 -23.44 24.81 11.65
C LYS A 96 -24.17 25.11 10.35
N SER A 97 -23.62 25.95 9.49
CA SER A 97 -24.25 26.42 8.26
C SER A 97 -24.07 25.44 7.11
N ASN A 98 -25.14 25.09 6.41
CA ASN A 98 -25.10 24.28 5.19
C ASN A 98 -24.32 24.96 4.05
N ARG A 99 -24.24 26.29 4.03
CA ARG A 99 -23.44 27.06 3.06
C ARG A 99 -21.95 26.86 3.32
N ASP A 100 -21.54 26.93 4.61
CA ASP A 100 -20.13 26.77 4.98
C ASP A 100 -19.70 25.31 4.83
N LYS A 101 -20.55 24.35 5.17
CA LYS A 101 -20.32 22.93 4.87
C LYS A 101 -20.03 22.69 3.39
N ARG A 102 -20.84 23.27 2.48
CA ARG A 102 -20.64 23.12 1.03
C ARG A 102 -19.33 23.74 0.54
N LYS A 103 -18.95 24.92 1.05
CA LYS A 103 -17.67 25.55 0.74
C LYS A 103 -16.49 24.70 1.23
N TYR A 104 -16.61 24.22 2.46
CA TYR A 104 -15.57 23.39 3.05
C TYR A 104 -15.40 22.06 2.31
N TYR A 105 -16.50 21.39 1.91
CA TYR A 105 -16.44 20.19 1.09
C TYR A 105 -15.64 20.42 -0.19
N LYS A 106 -15.92 21.51 -0.91
CA LYS A 106 -15.19 21.81 -2.14
C LYS A 106 -13.69 21.99 -1.90
N ILE A 107 -13.32 22.76 -0.88
CA ILE A 107 -11.91 22.95 -0.49
C ILE A 107 -11.25 21.62 -0.12
N ALA A 108 -11.96 20.79 0.64
CA ALA A 108 -11.48 19.47 1.04
C ALA A 108 -11.30 18.52 -0.15
N GLU A 109 -12.24 18.52 -1.11
CA GLU A 109 -12.15 17.77 -2.36
C GLU A 109 -10.91 18.20 -3.17
N ASP A 110 -10.77 19.49 -3.42
CA ASP A 110 -9.65 20.05 -4.20
C ASP A 110 -8.30 19.69 -3.56
N TYR A 111 -8.20 19.83 -2.23
CA TYR A 111 -7.00 19.46 -1.47
C TYR A 111 -6.65 17.98 -1.60
N MET A 112 -7.65 17.11 -1.37
CA MET A 112 -7.42 15.66 -1.41
C MET A 112 -7.14 15.18 -2.84
N GLU A 113 -7.78 15.78 -3.85
CA GLU A 113 -7.47 15.47 -5.25
C GLU A 113 -6.02 15.85 -5.58
N LEU A 114 -5.58 17.03 -5.20
CA LEU A 114 -4.21 17.49 -5.42
C LEU A 114 -3.19 16.56 -4.76
N GLU A 115 -3.42 16.19 -3.51
CA GLU A 115 -2.50 15.38 -2.70
C GLU A 115 -2.41 13.92 -3.17
N PHE A 116 -3.56 13.29 -3.47
CA PHE A 116 -3.60 11.85 -3.67
C PHE A 116 -3.76 11.40 -5.13
N LYS A 117 -4.21 12.27 -6.05
CA LYS A 117 -4.49 11.89 -7.44
C LYS A 117 -3.32 11.21 -8.14
N ALA A 118 -2.14 11.81 -8.02
CA ALA A 118 -0.94 11.30 -8.69
C ALA A 118 -0.50 9.94 -8.12
N GLN A 119 -0.69 9.75 -6.81
CA GLN A 119 -0.32 8.53 -6.09
C GLN A 119 -1.30 7.39 -6.41
N LEU A 120 -2.60 7.67 -6.32
CA LEU A 120 -3.65 6.68 -6.55
C LEU A 120 -3.68 6.17 -8.00
N LYS A 121 -3.36 7.03 -8.98
CA LYS A 121 -3.24 6.62 -10.39
C LYS A 121 -2.17 5.55 -10.64
N LYS A 122 -1.15 5.47 -9.77
CA LYS A 122 -0.05 4.50 -9.88
C LYS A 122 -0.35 3.18 -9.17
N LEU A 123 -1.47 3.07 -8.45
CA LEU A 123 -1.84 1.85 -7.76
C LEU A 123 -2.51 0.88 -8.71
N SER A 124 -2.18 -0.41 -8.57
CA SER A 124 -2.95 -1.48 -9.17
C SER A 124 -4.28 -1.68 -8.43
N ARG A 125 -5.21 -2.42 -9.05
CA ARG A 125 -6.49 -2.78 -8.43
C ARG A 125 -6.32 -3.44 -7.06
N LYS A 126 -5.42 -4.42 -6.94
CA LYS A 126 -5.13 -5.10 -5.67
C LYS A 126 -4.56 -4.14 -4.61
N GLN A 127 -3.66 -3.25 -5.01
CA GLN A 127 -3.13 -2.21 -4.12
C GLN A 127 -4.23 -1.25 -3.67
N GLY A 128 -5.12 -0.85 -4.56
CA GLY A 128 -6.28 -0.01 -4.21
C GLY A 128 -7.25 -0.71 -3.27
N GLN A 129 -7.50 -2.01 -3.43
CA GLN A 129 -8.33 -2.78 -2.50
C GLN A 129 -7.71 -2.85 -1.10
N ILE A 130 -6.39 -3.07 -1.01
CA ILE A 130 -5.65 -3.05 0.26
C ILE A 130 -5.70 -1.64 0.89
N LEU A 131 -5.58 -0.57 0.09
CA LEU A 131 -5.71 0.81 0.58
C LEU A 131 -7.06 1.03 1.28
N VAL A 132 -8.15 0.63 0.65
CA VAL A 132 -9.51 0.75 1.22
C VAL A 132 -9.63 -0.01 2.55
N LYS A 133 -9.12 -1.24 2.60
CA LYS A 133 -9.08 -2.05 3.82
C LYS A 133 -8.25 -1.39 4.94
N LEU A 134 -7.09 -0.85 4.60
CA LEU A 134 -6.22 -0.17 5.55
C LEU A 134 -6.81 1.15 6.06
N ILE A 135 -7.52 1.90 5.23
CA ILE A 135 -8.29 3.09 5.68
C ILE A 135 -9.35 2.65 6.71
N TYR A 136 -10.07 1.56 6.44
CA TYR A 136 -11.03 1.02 7.41
C TYR A 136 -10.33 0.59 8.71
N ARG A 137 -9.21 -0.11 8.64
CA ARG A 137 -8.42 -0.50 9.81
C ARG A 137 -8.08 0.70 10.71
N GLN A 138 -7.67 1.81 10.10
CA GLN A 138 -7.25 3.01 10.82
C GLN A 138 -8.43 3.82 11.39
N THR A 139 -9.57 3.85 10.69
CA THR A 139 -10.69 4.77 11.01
C THR A 139 -11.90 4.06 11.62
N GLY A 140 -12.04 2.75 11.44
CA GLY A 140 -13.25 2.00 11.77
C GLY A 140 -14.45 2.29 10.87
N ILE A 141 -14.25 3.14 9.84
CA ILE A 141 -15.31 3.63 8.96
C ILE A 141 -14.96 3.23 7.51
N SER A 142 -15.95 2.77 6.74
CA SER A 142 -15.68 2.41 5.34
C SER A 142 -15.25 3.65 4.54
N THR A 143 -14.38 3.44 3.56
CA THR A 143 -13.97 4.53 2.66
C THR A 143 -15.19 5.16 1.99
N PHE A 144 -16.19 4.34 1.64
CA PHE A 144 -17.45 4.83 1.10
C PHE A 144 -18.15 5.81 2.06
N ASP A 145 -18.27 5.46 3.36
CA ASP A 145 -18.93 6.30 4.35
C ASP A 145 -18.13 7.57 4.67
N LEU A 146 -16.80 7.50 4.60
CA LEU A 146 -15.96 8.67 4.75
C LEU A 146 -16.13 9.70 3.62
N ILE A 147 -16.45 9.25 2.41
CA ILE A 147 -16.51 10.10 1.22
C ILE A 147 -17.93 10.35 0.68
N LYS A 148 -18.95 9.68 1.19
CA LYS A 148 -20.33 9.75 0.65
C LYS A 148 -20.92 11.15 0.61
N ASP A 149 -20.54 12.00 1.57
CA ASP A 149 -21.03 13.37 1.71
C ASP A 149 -20.27 14.38 0.82
N TYR A 150 -19.15 13.96 0.23
CA TYR A 150 -18.41 14.72 -0.76
C TYR A 150 -19.06 14.56 -2.14
N LYS A 151 -19.75 15.60 -2.63
CA LYS A 151 -20.82 15.44 -3.63
C LYS A 151 -20.38 15.09 -5.06
N SER A 152 -19.32 15.58 -5.61
CA SER A 152 -19.05 15.36 -7.04
C SER A 152 -17.61 15.06 -7.38
N GLY A 153 -16.67 15.70 -6.74
CA GLY A 153 -15.25 15.55 -7.03
C GLY A 153 -14.71 14.18 -6.68
N TRP A 154 -15.02 13.67 -5.49
CA TRP A 154 -14.55 12.37 -5.03
C TRP A 154 -15.16 11.20 -5.79
N LYS A 155 -16.46 11.27 -6.09
CA LYS A 155 -17.11 10.27 -6.91
C LYS A 155 -16.53 10.27 -8.33
N ALA A 156 -16.33 11.46 -8.90
CA ALA A 156 -15.67 11.64 -10.20
C ALA A 156 -14.18 11.29 -10.14
N PHE A 157 -13.48 11.62 -9.05
CA PHE A 157 -12.09 11.26 -8.82
C PHE A 157 -11.90 9.73 -8.80
N TRP A 158 -12.71 9.00 -8.04
CA TRP A 158 -12.67 7.54 -7.99
C TRP A 158 -13.19 6.90 -9.29
N SER A 159 -14.13 7.52 -10.01
CA SER A 159 -14.63 6.97 -11.28
C SER A 159 -13.82 7.39 -12.52
N ASN A 160 -13.32 8.61 -12.60
CA ASN A 160 -12.65 9.11 -13.81
C ASN A 160 -11.14 8.82 -13.87
N ASN A 161 -10.48 8.66 -12.72
CA ASN A 161 -9.04 8.42 -12.69
C ASN A 161 -8.65 6.95 -12.64
N THR A 162 -9.63 6.07 -12.65
CA THR A 162 -9.43 4.68 -12.27
C THR A 162 -10.20 3.71 -13.13
N ALA A 163 -10.06 3.80 -14.45
CA ALA A 163 -10.50 2.70 -15.31
C ALA A 163 -9.92 1.34 -14.82
N ARG A 164 -8.79 1.36 -14.10
CA ARG A 164 -8.19 0.22 -13.42
C ARG A 164 -8.73 -0.03 -12.01
N LEU A 165 -9.41 0.94 -11.39
CA LEU A 165 -9.96 0.83 -10.03
C LEU A 165 -11.49 0.63 -10.02
N PHE A 166 -12.13 0.44 -11.18
CA PHE A 166 -13.59 0.32 -11.34
C PHE A 166 -14.22 -0.77 -10.46
N ASP A 167 -13.46 -1.79 -10.09
CA ASP A 167 -13.94 -2.93 -9.30
C ASP A 167 -13.51 -2.91 -7.82
N ILE A 168 -13.02 -1.77 -7.31
CA ILE A 168 -12.67 -1.68 -5.90
C ILE A 168 -13.92 -1.47 -5.07
N ASN A 169 -14.14 -2.38 -4.12
CA ASN A 169 -15.24 -2.24 -3.18
C ASN A 169 -14.90 -1.23 -2.07
N LEU A 170 -15.33 0.01 -2.22
CA LEU A 170 -15.13 1.07 -1.22
C LEU A 170 -15.85 0.82 0.12
N LYS A 171 -16.79 -0.12 0.16
CA LYS A 171 -17.49 -0.55 1.37
C LYS A 171 -16.79 -1.71 2.08
N ALA A 172 -15.67 -2.19 1.53
CA ALA A 172 -14.94 -3.27 2.15
C ALA A 172 -14.52 -2.92 3.58
N LYS A 173 -14.77 -3.86 4.48
CA LYS A 173 -14.33 -3.82 5.87
C LYS A 173 -13.01 -4.53 6.01
N TYR A 174 -12.37 -4.33 7.14
CA TYR A 174 -11.16 -5.03 7.55
C TYR A 174 -11.51 -5.92 8.74
N THR A 175 -11.46 -7.23 8.53
CA THR A 175 -11.90 -8.24 9.50
C THR A 175 -10.87 -9.36 9.62
N PRO A 176 -9.74 -9.12 10.31
CA PRO A 176 -8.62 -10.06 10.36
C PRO A 176 -8.96 -11.40 11.04
N TYR A 177 -9.98 -11.45 11.87
CA TYR A 177 -10.46 -12.70 12.47
C TYR A 177 -11.31 -13.56 11.52
N GLU A 178 -11.81 -13.00 10.41
CA GLU A 178 -12.72 -13.69 9.50
C GLU A 178 -12.10 -13.94 8.12
N VAL A 179 -11.35 -12.96 7.59
CA VAL A 179 -10.78 -12.95 6.25
C VAL A 179 -9.29 -13.24 6.31
N ASN A 180 -8.87 -14.32 5.65
CA ASN A 180 -7.45 -14.75 5.65
C ASN A 180 -6.50 -13.67 5.10
N GLU A 181 -6.87 -12.96 4.02
CA GLU A 181 -6.06 -11.87 3.49
C GLU A 181 -5.83 -10.77 4.55
N ASP A 182 -6.85 -10.43 5.34
CA ASP A 182 -6.76 -9.42 6.39
C ASP A 182 -5.90 -9.90 7.58
N PHE A 183 -5.97 -11.18 7.92
CA PHE A 183 -5.06 -11.84 8.87
C PHE A 183 -3.60 -11.72 8.41
N LEU A 184 -3.33 -12.04 7.14
CA LEU A 184 -1.99 -11.93 6.57
C LEU A 184 -1.50 -10.47 6.55
N ILE A 185 -2.38 -9.51 6.21
CA ILE A 185 -2.06 -8.08 6.25
C ILE A 185 -1.70 -7.66 7.68
N GLU A 186 -2.48 -8.05 8.69
CA GLU A 186 -2.19 -7.70 10.10
C GLU A 186 -0.85 -8.28 10.55
N THR A 187 -0.57 -9.54 10.21
CA THR A 187 0.72 -10.18 10.50
C THR A 187 1.89 -9.44 9.84
N ILE A 188 1.72 -9.00 8.58
CA ILE A 188 2.73 -8.22 7.85
C ILE A 188 2.97 -6.87 8.54
N LEU A 189 1.90 -6.17 8.92
CA LEU A 189 1.99 -4.88 9.61
C LEU A 189 2.68 -5.02 10.97
N TYR A 190 2.25 -5.97 11.79
CA TYR A 190 2.86 -6.25 13.10
C TYR A 190 4.37 -6.48 12.98
N ARG A 191 4.79 -7.34 12.04
CA ARG A 191 6.21 -7.59 11.78
C ARG A 191 6.96 -6.36 11.29
N ALA A 192 6.31 -5.53 10.46
CA ALA A 192 6.91 -4.32 9.93
C ALA A 192 7.10 -3.24 11.01
N PHE A 193 6.13 -3.11 11.92
CA PHE A 193 6.21 -2.18 13.05
C PHE A 193 7.32 -2.59 14.02
N ASN A 194 7.35 -3.86 14.43
CA ASN A 194 8.37 -4.39 15.34
C ASN A 194 9.80 -4.30 14.76
N ARG A 195 9.95 -4.32 13.44
CA ARG A 195 11.23 -4.15 12.76
C ARG A 195 11.57 -2.69 12.42
N GLY A 196 10.72 -1.74 12.79
CA GLY A 196 10.88 -0.32 12.45
C GLY A 196 10.80 0.00 10.95
N ARG A 197 10.28 -0.94 10.14
CA ARG A 197 10.15 -0.73 8.69
C ARG A 197 8.99 0.19 8.31
N LEU A 198 7.93 0.17 9.10
CA LEU A 198 6.79 1.07 8.99
C LEU A 198 6.56 1.78 10.32
N VAL A 199 6.11 3.02 10.25
CA VAL A 199 5.71 3.78 11.43
C VAL A 199 4.28 3.42 11.77
N GLU A 200 4.09 2.82 12.94
CA GLU A 200 2.78 2.41 13.40
C GLU A 200 1.81 3.60 13.51
N GLN A 201 0.57 3.38 13.07
CA GLN A 201 -0.59 4.18 13.41
C GLN A 201 -1.58 3.31 14.14
N LYS A 202 -2.03 3.74 15.29
CA LYS A 202 -3.00 3.01 16.10
C LYS A 202 -4.28 2.72 15.29
N SER A 203 -4.69 1.47 15.24
CA SER A 203 -5.94 1.07 14.57
C SER A 203 -7.16 1.51 15.38
N ALA A 204 -8.29 1.72 14.70
CA ALA A 204 -9.57 2.02 15.37
C ALA A 204 -10.05 0.85 16.22
N ASN A 205 -9.82 -0.37 15.74
CA ASN A 205 -10.09 -1.60 16.45
C ASN A 205 -8.75 -2.32 16.67
N PRO A 206 -8.13 -2.20 17.85
CA PRO A 206 -6.88 -2.90 18.15
C PRO A 206 -7.05 -4.40 18.02
N VAL A 207 -6.04 -5.05 17.46
CA VAL A 207 -6.00 -6.49 17.27
C VAL A 207 -4.86 -7.04 18.11
N ASP A 208 -5.16 -8.02 18.96
CA ASP A 208 -4.14 -8.80 19.64
C ASP A 208 -3.63 -9.87 18.68
N ILE A 209 -2.32 -9.82 18.38
CA ILE A 209 -1.73 -10.70 17.37
C ILE A 209 -1.63 -12.16 17.85
N ASP A 210 -1.49 -12.39 19.15
CA ASP A 210 -1.38 -13.72 19.71
C ASP A 210 -2.77 -14.38 19.72
N GLU A 211 -3.81 -13.63 20.12
CA GLU A 211 -5.19 -14.07 20.02
C GLU A 211 -5.60 -14.36 18.58
N LEU A 212 -5.28 -13.45 17.67
CA LEU A 212 -5.56 -13.60 16.24
C LEU A 212 -4.89 -14.86 15.65
N THR A 213 -3.62 -15.08 15.97
CA THR A 213 -2.87 -16.25 15.53
C THR A 213 -3.49 -17.54 16.06
N SER A 214 -3.84 -17.56 17.37
CA SER A 214 -4.48 -18.70 18.00
C SER A 214 -5.84 -19.04 17.37
N ALA A 215 -6.63 -18.02 17.02
CA ALA A 215 -7.92 -18.19 16.36
C ALA A 215 -7.76 -18.83 14.97
N TRP A 216 -6.76 -18.40 14.19
CA TRP A 216 -6.47 -18.99 12.88
C TRP A 216 -5.89 -20.39 12.96
N GLU A 217 -5.05 -20.68 13.96
CA GLU A 217 -4.58 -22.05 14.22
C GLU A 217 -5.73 -23.03 14.57
N GLN A 218 -6.72 -22.56 15.32
CA GLN A 218 -7.91 -23.37 15.62
C GLN A 218 -8.72 -23.65 14.37
N LYS A 219 -8.98 -22.62 13.54
CA LYS A 219 -9.67 -22.79 12.25
C LYS A 219 -8.95 -23.78 11.34
N ALA A 220 -7.62 -23.72 11.29
CA ALA A 220 -6.82 -24.65 10.50
C ALA A 220 -7.02 -26.10 10.96
N LYS A 221 -6.94 -26.35 12.27
CA LYS A 221 -7.16 -27.69 12.86
C LYS A 221 -8.57 -28.23 12.59
N GLU A 222 -9.57 -27.37 12.56
CA GLU A 222 -10.95 -27.75 12.26
C GLU A 222 -11.13 -28.15 10.78
N LEU A 223 -10.47 -27.48 9.86
CA LEU A 223 -10.49 -27.81 8.43
C LEU A 223 -9.76 -29.12 8.14
N ASP A 224 -8.63 -29.37 8.80
CA ASP A 224 -7.89 -30.63 8.66
C ASP A 224 -8.68 -31.85 9.16
N LYS A 225 -9.54 -31.66 10.17
CA LYS A 225 -10.42 -32.73 10.68
C LYS A 225 -11.60 -33.06 9.74
N LYS A 226 -11.94 -32.17 8.80
CA LYS A 226 -13.04 -32.34 7.86
C LYS A 226 -12.61 -32.95 6.52
N LYS A 227 -11.32 -33.11 6.29
CA LYS A 227 -10.72 -33.83 5.15
C LYS A 227 -10.50 -35.29 5.46
#